data_ada7fcb9a616af4a1c74b7482123c52c
#
_entry.id   ada7fcb9a616af4a1c74b7482123c52c
#
_cell.length_a   1.000
_cell.length_b   1.000
_cell.length_c   1.000
_cell.angle_alpha   90.00
_cell.angle_beta   90.00
_cell.angle_gamma   90.00
#
_symmetry.space_group_name_H-M   'P 1'
#
loop_
_entity.id
_entity.type
_entity.pdbx_description
1 polymer ?
#
loop_
_entity_poly.entity_id
_entity_poly.type
_entity_poly.pdbx_seq_one_letter_code
_entity_poly.pdbx_strand_id
1 'polypeptide(L)'
;MNKKAAVLCLDAGQTGVRACIDIPKPDGGEERIDLPEKPGVKNSHPLIPQLIERTHDAFRMFSSYQNEPMNIGKDTTIGSICVGSSGLSKDCRAEDFLDGVSDMGISEVFLAHDSVTGYLAALGHERYGAVVSAGTGVVTRGVGPHLTKRVDGWGWMIGNAGAASWMGKLALEAAMRAYDGRGPQTRLTKVAEEHFGRLDKIYLKLYSDDQSTKHLGSMAEDVTRLAGEDAVAFEICSKASKELAISAYTALRKADVDKYADIAVSGRGSVFNSRFISDHFTMYIHSMVPHAAIIDPIGDPLSGARQLGYIEPDNPLHSLIAHAIK
;
A
#
# COMPACT_ATOMS: atom_id res chain seq x y z
N MET A 1 24.03 -4.37 7.41
CA MET A 1 24.04 -3.73 6.07
C MET A 1 25.39 -3.06 5.80
N ASN A 2 25.98 -3.27 4.63
CA ASN A 2 27.22 -2.60 4.26
C ASN A 2 26.92 -1.11 3.98
N LYS A 3 27.32 -0.21 4.86
CA LYS A 3 27.03 1.24 4.79
C LYS A 3 27.62 1.96 3.55
N LYS A 4 28.43 1.27 2.74
CA LYS A 4 29.07 1.84 1.54
C LYS A 4 28.44 1.40 0.23
N ALA A 5 27.58 0.39 0.23
CA ALA A 5 26.89 -0.09 -0.96
C ALA A 5 25.50 0.52 -1.07
N ALA A 6 25.06 0.79 -2.29
CA ALA A 6 23.70 1.24 -2.55
C ALA A 6 22.66 0.16 -2.23
N VAL A 7 21.43 0.59 -2.00
CA VAL A 7 20.29 -0.30 -1.73
C VAL A 7 19.26 -0.13 -2.83
N LEU A 8 18.86 -1.23 -3.44
CA LEU A 8 17.70 -1.25 -4.34
C LEU A 8 16.43 -1.49 -3.50
N CYS A 9 15.51 -0.55 -3.55
CA CYS A 9 14.22 -0.65 -2.88
C CYS A 9 13.11 -0.89 -3.89
N LEU A 10 12.20 -1.84 -3.60
CA LEU A 10 11.02 -2.11 -4.40
C LEU A 10 9.75 -2.02 -3.55
N ASP A 11 8.71 -1.41 -4.12
CA ASP A 11 7.33 -1.46 -3.64
C ASP A 11 6.47 -2.12 -4.73
N ALA A 12 6.14 -3.39 -4.52
CA ALA A 12 5.51 -4.24 -5.51
C ALA A 12 4.03 -4.48 -5.17
N GLY A 13 3.16 -3.66 -5.77
CA GLY A 13 1.71 -3.81 -5.70
C GLY A 13 1.12 -4.55 -6.89
N GLN A 14 -0.20 -4.85 -6.82
CA GLN A 14 -0.92 -5.48 -7.94
C GLN A 14 -1.10 -4.54 -9.14
N THR A 15 -1.09 -3.24 -8.94
CA THR A 15 -1.29 -2.22 -9.98
C THR A 15 0.00 -1.77 -10.64
N GLY A 16 1.11 -1.78 -9.91
CA GLY A 16 2.43 -1.35 -10.39
C GLY A 16 3.53 -1.73 -9.41
N VAL A 17 4.76 -1.74 -9.91
CA VAL A 17 5.98 -1.91 -9.13
C VAL A 17 6.81 -0.64 -9.28
N ARG A 18 7.06 0.03 -8.16
CA ARG A 18 7.97 1.17 -8.05
C ARG A 18 9.31 0.70 -7.51
N ALA A 19 10.38 1.33 -7.98
CA ALA A 19 11.72 1.03 -7.50
C ALA A 19 12.56 2.30 -7.41
N CYS A 20 13.51 2.30 -6.49
CA CYS A 20 14.56 3.33 -6.40
C CYS A 20 15.89 2.71 -5.97
N ILE A 21 16.96 3.43 -6.25
CA ILE A 21 18.30 3.15 -5.74
C ILE A 21 18.66 4.24 -4.73
N ASP A 22 18.91 3.85 -3.49
CA ASP A 22 19.40 4.75 -2.45
C ASP A 22 20.92 4.59 -2.32
N ILE A 23 21.66 5.66 -2.63
CA ILE A 23 23.13 5.69 -2.65
C ILE A 23 23.61 6.45 -1.42
N PRO A 24 24.38 5.82 -0.51
CA PRO A 24 24.94 6.51 0.64
C PRO A 24 25.93 7.59 0.22
N LYS A 25 25.81 8.79 0.80
CA LYS A 25 26.75 9.90 0.63
C LYS A 25 27.83 9.90 1.71
N PRO A 26 29.01 10.48 1.42
CA PRO A 26 30.09 10.58 2.41
C PRO A 26 29.73 11.41 3.65
N ASP A 27 28.82 12.36 3.53
CA ASP A 27 28.32 13.23 4.60
C ASP A 27 27.28 12.56 5.53
N GLY A 28 26.95 11.29 5.28
CA GLY A 28 25.95 10.52 6.02
C GLY A 28 24.52 10.64 5.47
N GLY A 29 24.33 11.45 4.43
CA GLY A 29 23.06 11.50 3.69
C GLY A 29 22.92 10.37 2.69
N GLU A 30 21.78 10.36 1.98
CA GLU A 30 21.49 9.44 0.88
C GLU A 30 21.11 10.24 -0.37
N GLU A 31 21.44 9.71 -1.54
CA GLU A 31 20.93 10.17 -2.82
C GLU A 31 20.00 9.11 -3.37
N ARG A 32 18.78 9.51 -3.71
CA ARG A 32 17.80 8.61 -4.26
C ARG A 32 17.62 8.81 -5.75
N ILE A 33 17.67 7.72 -6.48
CA ILE A 33 17.40 7.65 -7.92
C ILE A 33 16.11 6.85 -8.10
N ASP A 34 15.01 7.51 -8.44
CA ASP A 34 13.75 6.85 -8.75
C ASP A 34 13.80 6.25 -10.16
N LEU A 35 13.28 5.03 -10.29
CA LEU A 35 13.20 4.31 -11.56
C LEU A 35 11.76 4.33 -12.08
N PRO A 36 11.56 4.28 -13.43
CA PRO A 36 10.24 4.21 -14.02
C PRO A 36 9.41 3.02 -13.51
N GLU A 37 8.14 3.28 -13.21
CA GLU A 37 7.20 2.26 -12.74
C GLU A 37 7.04 1.12 -13.75
N LYS A 38 6.91 -0.11 -13.25
CA LYS A 38 6.70 -1.34 -14.02
C LYS A 38 5.35 -1.96 -13.72
N PRO A 39 4.84 -2.86 -14.59
CA PRO A 39 3.62 -3.59 -14.33
C PRO A 39 3.63 -4.31 -12.98
N GLY A 40 2.48 -4.31 -12.29
CA GLY A 40 2.31 -4.92 -10.98
C GLY A 40 2.47 -6.44 -10.97
N VAL A 41 2.54 -6.99 -9.76
CA VAL A 41 2.58 -8.44 -9.53
C VAL A 41 1.17 -9.03 -9.46
N LYS A 42 1.01 -10.26 -9.93
CA LYS A 42 -0.28 -10.98 -9.93
C LYS A 42 -0.30 -12.02 -8.81
N ASN A 43 -1.23 -11.90 -7.87
CA ASN A 43 -1.40 -12.86 -6.77
C ASN A 43 -1.82 -14.26 -7.23
N SER A 44 -2.27 -14.42 -8.48
CA SER A 44 -2.61 -15.70 -9.09
C SER A 44 -1.40 -16.52 -9.56
N HIS A 45 -0.19 -15.97 -9.49
CA HIS A 45 1.06 -16.60 -9.91
C HIS A 45 2.07 -16.60 -8.76
N PRO A 46 3.07 -17.50 -8.76
CA PRO A 46 4.14 -17.49 -7.77
C PRO A 46 4.81 -16.11 -7.68
N LEU A 47 4.92 -15.57 -6.46
CA LEU A 47 5.35 -14.18 -6.26
C LEU A 47 6.87 -14.01 -6.46
N ILE A 48 7.68 -14.90 -5.90
CA ILE A 48 9.16 -14.78 -5.92
C ILE A 48 9.71 -14.65 -7.34
N PRO A 49 9.31 -15.48 -8.34
CA PRO A 49 9.78 -15.29 -9.71
C PRO A 49 9.41 -13.92 -10.31
N GLN A 50 8.22 -13.39 -9.99
CA GLN A 50 7.81 -12.06 -10.45
C GLN A 50 8.68 -10.96 -9.83
N LEU A 51 8.97 -11.04 -8.53
CA LEU A 51 9.84 -10.09 -7.84
C LEU A 51 11.26 -10.13 -8.41
N ILE A 52 11.80 -11.33 -8.68
CA ILE A 52 13.11 -11.51 -9.34
C ILE A 52 13.11 -10.79 -10.70
N GLU A 53 12.11 -11.02 -11.54
CA GLU A 53 11.99 -10.36 -12.85
C GLU A 53 11.98 -8.83 -12.72
N ARG A 54 11.18 -8.27 -11.80
CA ARG A 54 11.10 -6.82 -11.58
C ARG A 54 12.41 -6.25 -11.04
N THR A 55 13.12 -7.02 -10.23
CA THR A 55 14.44 -6.64 -9.72
C THR A 55 15.48 -6.59 -10.85
N HIS A 56 15.49 -7.58 -11.73
CA HIS A 56 16.34 -7.55 -12.93
C HIS A 56 16.01 -6.36 -13.84
N ASP A 57 14.72 -6.03 -14.02
CA ASP A 57 14.31 -4.85 -14.77
C ASP A 57 14.88 -3.57 -14.15
N ALA A 58 14.75 -3.39 -12.85
CA ALA A 58 15.26 -2.22 -12.11
C ALA A 58 16.79 -2.12 -12.21
N PHE A 59 17.49 -3.25 -12.05
CA PHE A 59 18.95 -3.31 -12.15
C PHE A 59 19.46 -2.96 -13.55
N ARG A 60 18.83 -3.47 -14.60
CA ARG A 60 19.17 -3.13 -15.99
C ARG A 60 18.98 -1.64 -16.26
N MET A 61 17.90 -1.05 -15.77
CA MET A 61 17.64 0.38 -15.92
C MET A 61 18.69 1.22 -15.21
N PHE A 62 19.02 0.88 -13.97
CA PHE A 62 20.07 1.58 -13.24
C PHE A 62 21.42 1.48 -13.94
N SER A 63 21.78 0.30 -14.45
CA SER A 63 23.01 0.08 -15.24
C SER A 63 23.04 0.94 -16.50
N SER A 64 21.89 1.19 -17.14
CA SER A 64 21.84 2.12 -18.29
C SER A 64 22.13 3.56 -17.87
N TYR A 65 21.64 4.02 -16.72
CA TYR A 65 21.90 5.37 -16.20
C TYR A 65 23.38 5.59 -15.84
N GLN A 66 24.07 4.56 -15.34
CA GLN A 66 25.50 4.63 -15.08
C GLN A 66 26.34 4.81 -16.36
N ASN A 67 25.86 4.34 -17.50
CA ASN A 67 26.53 4.38 -18.79
C ASN A 67 26.16 5.61 -19.64
N GLU A 68 25.21 6.44 -19.22
CA GLU A 68 24.82 7.66 -19.90
C GLU A 68 25.80 8.82 -19.62
N PRO A 69 25.83 9.88 -20.45
CA PRO A 69 26.71 11.04 -20.24
C PRO A 69 26.52 11.73 -18.87
N MET A 70 25.36 11.55 -18.23
CA MET A 70 25.07 12.13 -16.90
C MET A 70 25.75 11.40 -15.74
N ASN A 71 26.34 10.21 -15.97
CA ASN A 71 27.09 9.44 -14.96
C ASN A 71 26.39 9.27 -13.62
N ILE A 72 25.08 9.13 -13.60
CA ILE A 72 24.32 8.99 -12.36
C ILE A 72 24.70 7.66 -11.67
N GLY A 73 25.18 7.75 -10.44
CA GLY A 73 25.59 6.57 -9.69
C GLY A 73 26.80 5.84 -10.25
N LYS A 74 27.68 6.50 -11.01
CA LYS A 74 28.90 5.89 -11.56
C LYS A 74 29.71 5.20 -10.46
N ASP A 75 30.19 4.02 -10.76
CA ASP A 75 30.95 3.16 -9.86
C ASP A 75 30.19 2.72 -8.58
N THR A 76 28.86 2.92 -8.56
CA THR A 76 28.01 2.46 -7.45
C THR A 76 27.66 0.98 -7.62
N THR A 77 27.93 0.20 -6.59
CA THR A 77 27.49 -1.19 -6.49
C THR A 77 26.29 -1.31 -5.57
N ILE A 78 25.30 -2.11 -5.98
CA ILE A 78 24.15 -2.44 -5.14
C ILE A 78 24.55 -3.64 -4.28
N GLY A 79 24.50 -3.50 -2.96
CA GLY A 79 24.89 -4.56 -2.00
C GLY A 79 23.69 -5.29 -1.42
N SER A 80 22.54 -4.61 -1.32
CA SER A 80 21.34 -5.19 -0.72
C SER A 80 20.06 -4.77 -1.44
N ILE A 81 19.01 -5.58 -1.28
CA ILE A 81 17.68 -5.32 -1.83
C ILE A 81 16.65 -5.35 -0.69
N CYS A 82 15.77 -4.34 -0.67
CA CYS A 82 14.65 -4.24 0.26
C CYS A 82 13.34 -4.24 -0.51
N VAL A 83 12.45 -5.20 -0.26
CA VAL A 83 11.19 -5.37 -0.99
C VAL A 83 9.99 -5.32 -0.07
N GLY A 84 9.08 -4.39 -0.33
CA GLY A 84 7.70 -4.44 0.16
C GLY A 84 6.78 -4.99 -0.93
N SER A 85 6.03 -6.05 -0.66
CA SER A 85 5.13 -6.59 -1.69
C SER A 85 3.78 -7.03 -1.14
N SER A 86 2.72 -6.72 -1.90
CA SER A 86 1.43 -7.34 -1.68
C SER A 86 1.51 -8.84 -2.00
N GLY A 87 0.78 -9.66 -1.22
CA GLY A 87 0.78 -11.11 -1.42
C GLY A 87 1.97 -11.86 -0.84
N LEU A 88 2.96 -11.17 -0.25
CA LEU A 88 4.08 -11.83 0.41
C LEU A 88 3.58 -12.57 1.67
N SER A 89 3.74 -13.88 1.67
CA SER A 89 3.31 -14.78 2.75
C SER A 89 4.52 -15.33 3.51
N LYS A 90 4.26 -16.03 4.61
CA LYS A 90 5.32 -16.72 5.38
C LYS A 90 6.01 -17.85 4.61
N ASP A 91 5.38 -18.33 3.52
CA ASP A 91 5.93 -19.38 2.67
C ASP A 91 6.92 -18.84 1.64
N CYS A 92 7.01 -17.52 1.47
CA CYS A 92 7.99 -16.88 0.61
C CYS A 92 9.35 -16.83 1.33
N ARG A 93 10.32 -17.59 0.81
CA ARG A 93 11.67 -17.68 1.37
C ARG A 93 12.57 -16.60 0.78
N ALA A 94 13.27 -15.88 1.65
CA ALA A 94 14.22 -14.86 1.22
C ALA A 94 15.43 -15.48 0.50
N GLU A 95 15.80 -16.72 0.85
CA GLU A 95 16.89 -17.48 0.21
C GLU A 95 16.59 -17.71 -1.27
N ASP A 96 15.35 -18.13 -1.62
CA ASP A 96 14.95 -18.37 -3.01
C ASP A 96 15.01 -17.08 -3.85
N PHE A 97 14.70 -15.93 -3.23
CA PHE A 97 14.85 -14.63 -3.88
C PHE A 97 16.32 -14.24 -4.04
N LEU A 98 17.14 -14.40 -2.99
CA LEU A 98 18.58 -14.10 -3.01
C LEU A 98 19.31 -14.93 -4.07
N ASP A 99 18.96 -16.20 -4.21
CA ASP A 99 19.53 -17.08 -5.23
C ASP A 99 19.17 -16.59 -6.64
N GLY A 100 17.93 -16.15 -6.83
CA GLY A 100 17.45 -15.64 -8.12
C GLY A 100 18.03 -14.28 -8.57
N VAL A 101 18.69 -13.54 -7.66
CA VAL A 101 19.37 -12.27 -7.96
C VAL A 101 20.89 -12.34 -7.76
N SER A 102 21.42 -13.54 -7.64
CA SER A 102 22.83 -13.79 -7.29
C SER A 102 23.83 -13.31 -8.35
N ASP A 103 23.42 -13.27 -9.61
CA ASP A 103 24.19 -12.79 -10.75
C ASP A 103 24.42 -11.26 -10.74
N MET A 104 23.66 -10.53 -9.93
CA MET A 104 23.80 -9.07 -9.77
C MET A 104 24.85 -8.65 -8.71
N GLY A 105 25.51 -9.60 -8.06
CA GLY A 105 26.47 -9.30 -6.97
C GLY A 105 25.82 -8.91 -5.65
N ILE A 106 24.51 -9.16 -5.50
CA ILE A 106 23.74 -8.89 -4.28
C ILE A 106 24.15 -9.89 -3.18
N SER A 107 24.40 -9.38 -1.99
CA SER A 107 24.80 -10.20 -0.83
C SER A 107 23.70 -10.31 0.23
N GLU A 108 22.68 -9.46 0.20
CA GLU A 108 21.70 -9.38 1.28
C GLU A 108 20.32 -8.92 0.76
N VAL A 109 19.26 -9.56 1.25
CA VAL A 109 17.89 -9.22 0.85
C VAL A 109 16.95 -9.19 2.06
N PHE A 110 16.00 -8.25 2.04
CA PHE A 110 14.95 -8.08 3.03
C PHE A 110 13.60 -8.04 2.32
N LEU A 111 12.71 -8.95 2.68
CA LEU A 111 11.36 -9.04 2.10
C LEU A 111 10.32 -8.86 3.19
N ALA A 112 9.32 -8.01 2.98
CA ALA A 112 8.20 -7.87 3.89
C ALA A 112 6.90 -7.61 3.13
N HIS A 113 5.78 -7.97 3.75
CA HIS A 113 4.47 -7.61 3.23
C HIS A 113 4.31 -6.08 3.17
N ASP A 114 3.64 -5.56 2.14
CA ASP A 114 3.42 -4.12 1.90
C ASP A 114 2.81 -3.37 3.09
N SER A 115 2.05 -4.05 3.96
CA SER A 115 1.55 -3.46 5.20
C SER A 115 2.65 -3.15 6.22
N VAL A 116 3.80 -3.84 6.17
CA VAL A 116 4.96 -3.57 7.02
C VAL A 116 5.71 -2.34 6.48
N THR A 117 6.05 -2.35 5.20
CA THR A 117 6.71 -1.21 4.57
C THR A 117 5.82 0.03 4.56
N GLY A 118 4.50 -0.16 4.41
CA GLY A 118 3.51 0.90 4.55
C GLY A 118 3.46 1.51 5.95
N TYR A 119 3.59 0.68 7.00
CA TYR A 119 3.70 1.17 8.38
C TYR A 119 4.98 1.98 8.57
N LEU A 120 6.12 1.44 8.14
CA LEU A 120 7.41 2.11 8.23
C LEU A 120 7.43 3.44 7.46
N ALA A 121 6.82 3.47 6.28
CA ALA A 121 6.68 4.69 5.48
C ALA A 121 5.84 5.78 6.18
N ALA A 122 4.84 5.39 6.95
CA ALA A 122 3.93 6.34 7.58
C ALA A 122 4.40 6.81 8.97
N LEU A 123 4.86 5.90 9.80
CA LEU A 123 5.17 6.17 11.22
C LEU A 123 6.64 5.94 11.58
N GLY A 124 7.42 5.29 10.70
CA GLY A 124 8.77 4.83 11.05
C GLY A 124 8.73 3.60 11.96
N HIS A 125 9.88 3.21 12.51
CA HIS A 125 10.01 2.03 13.37
C HIS A 125 10.01 2.35 14.87
N GLU A 126 10.10 3.61 15.24
CA GLU A 126 10.17 4.05 16.65
C GLU A 126 8.80 4.36 17.26
N ARG A 127 7.77 4.61 16.44
CA ARG A 127 6.43 4.95 16.92
C ARG A 127 5.54 3.73 16.99
N TYR A 128 4.70 3.69 18.02
CA TYR A 128 3.60 2.74 18.13
C TYR A 128 2.31 3.34 17.61
N GLY A 129 1.43 2.48 17.06
CA GLY A 129 0.16 2.97 16.53
C GLY A 129 -0.46 2.07 15.48
N ALA A 130 -1.26 2.67 14.60
CA ALA A 130 -1.88 1.97 13.49
C ALA A 130 -1.75 2.74 12.18
N VAL A 131 -1.52 2.02 11.08
CA VAL A 131 -1.51 2.56 9.72
C VAL A 131 -2.54 1.84 8.88
N VAL A 132 -3.46 2.60 8.29
CA VAL A 132 -4.45 2.14 7.33
C VAL A 132 -3.95 2.44 5.93
N SER A 133 -3.64 1.42 5.15
CA SER A 133 -3.28 1.54 3.73
C SER A 133 -4.51 1.23 2.89
N ALA A 134 -5.14 2.26 2.31
CA ALA A 134 -6.37 2.15 1.52
C ALA A 134 -6.18 2.73 0.12
N GLY A 135 -6.12 1.84 -0.85
CA GLY A 135 -6.15 2.11 -2.29
C GLY A 135 -7.27 1.30 -2.93
N THR A 136 -6.98 0.53 -3.98
CA THR A 136 -7.94 -0.43 -4.57
C THR A 136 -8.46 -1.40 -3.52
N GLY A 137 -7.60 -1.91 -2.65
CA GLY A 137 -7.93 -2.67 -1.44
C GLY A 137 -7.54 -1.94 -0.17
N VAL A 138 -7.75 -2.57 0.98
CA VAL A 138 -7.35 -2.05 2.29
C VAL A 138 -6.60 -3.10 3.10
N VAL A 139 -5.57 -2.66 3.80
CA VAL A 139 -4.89 -3.41 4.85
C VAL A 139 -4.46 -2.47 5.96
N THR A 140 -4.62 -2.90 7.20
CA THR A 140 -4.26 -2.12 8.37
C THR A 140 -3.22 -2.86 9.20
N ARG A 141 -2.18 -2.14 9.63
CA ARG A 141 -1.13 -2.66 10.51
C ARG A 141 -1.15 -1.90 11.83
N GLY A 142 -1.32 -2.62 12.93
CA GLY A 142 -1.09 -2.12 14.28
C GLY A 142 0.25 -2.61 14.82
N VAL A 143 1.01 -1.73 15.47
CA VAL A 143 2.30 -2.03 16.09
C VAL A 143 2.33 -1.45 17.50
N GLY A 144 2.63 -2.28 18.46
CA GLY A 144 2.89 -1.93 19.85
C GLY A 144 4.29 -2.36 20.27
N PRO A 145 4.67 -2.20 21.53
CA PRO A 145 6.02 -2.51 22.00
C PRO A 145 6.37 -4.00 21.88
N HIS A 146 5.38 -4.89 21.95
CA HIS A 146 5.61 -6.34 21.95
C HIS A 146 4.83 -7.09 20.87
N LEU A 147 3.84 -6.44 20.27
CA LEU A 147 2.91 -7.09 19.34
C LEU A 147 2.74 -6.28 18.06
N THR A 148 2.65 -6.98 16.96
CA THR A 148 2.15 -6.40 15.70
C THR A 148 1.01 -7.25 15.17
N LYS A 149 -0.04 -6.60 14.67
CA LYS A 149 -1.24 -7.26 14.16
C LYS A 149 -1.68 -6.65 12.84
N ARG A 150 -2.16 -7.52 11.96
CA ARG A 150 -2.85 -7.12 10.72
C ARG A 150 -4.36 -7.21 10.92
N VAL A 151 -5.05 -6.22 10.38
CA VAL A 151 -6.50 -6.18 10.19
C VAL A 151 -6.75 -5.95 8.71
N ASP A 152 -7.83 -6.47 8.19
CA ASP A 152 -8.15 -6.46 6.75
C ASP A 152 -7.14 -7.24 5.86
N GLY A 153 -7.12 -6.92 4.58
CA GLY A 153 -6.30 -7.62 3.59
C GLY A 153 -6.87 -8.98 3.20
N TRP A 154 -8.20 -9.14 3.19
CA TRP A 154 -8.92 -10.37 2.85
C TRP A 154 -9.34 -10.46 1.38
N GLY A 155 -8.97 -9.43 0.59
CA GLY A 155 -9.33 -9.35 -0.82
C GLY A 155 -10.74 -8.79 -1.05
N TRP A 156 -11.07 -8.54 -2.31
CA TRP A 156 -12.25 -7.77 -2.70
C TRP A 156 -13.58 -8.47 -2.49
N MET A 157 -13.59 -9.81 -2.46
CA MET A 157 -14.85 -10.57 -2.32
C MET A 157 -15.42 -10.53 -0.92
N ILE A 158 -14.56 -10.60 0.11
CA ILE A 158 -14.97 -10.74 1.52
C ILE A 158 -14.38 -9.67 2.44
N GLY A 159 -13.61 -8.75 1.89
CA GLY A 159 -12.95 -7.67 2.62
C GLY A 159 -13.07 -6.33 1.90
N ASN A 160 -12.04 -5.51 2.06
CA ASN A 160 -11.89 -4.18 1.44
C ASN A 160 -12.91 -3.12 1.90
N ALA A 161 -13.61 -3.30 3.02
CA ALA A 161 -14.52 -2.27 3.53
C ALA A 161 -13.78 -0.93 3.71
N GLY A 162 -14.31 0.12 3.08
CA GLY A 162 -13.68 1.44 3.06
C GLY A 162 -12.67 1.69 1.93
N ALA A 163 -12.23 0.66 1.18
CA ALA A 163 -11.31 0.82 0.05
C ALA A 163 -12.02 1.34 -1.22
N ALA A 164 -11.23 1.78 -2.20
CA ALA A 164 -11.77 2.33 -3.45
C ALA A 164 -12.66 1.33 -4.20
N SER A 165 -12.26 0.06 -4.31
CA SER A 165 -13.08 -0.96 -4.98
C SER A 165 -14.42 -1.22 -4.26
N TRP A 166 -14.43 -1.14 -2.93
CA TRP A 166 -15.65 -1.27 -2.13
C TRP A 166 -16.57 -0.07 -2.32
N MET A 167 -16.02 1.16 -2.33
CA MET A 167 -16.77 2.39 -2.60
C MET A 167 -17.39 2.35 -4.01
N GLY A 168 -16.59 1.96 -5.01
CA GLY A 168 -17.07 1.82 -6.39
C GLY A 168 -18.16 0.76 -6.56
N LYS A 169 -18.03 -0.38 -5.86
CA LYS A 169 -19.08 -1.40 -5.82
C LYS A 169 -20.39 -0.85 -5.27
N LEU A 170 -20.36 -0.16 -4.12
CA LEU A 170 -21.55 0.45 -3.53
C LEU A 170 -22.16 1.54 -4.43
N ALA A 171 -21.31 2.32 -5.08
CA ALA A 171 -21.77 3.34 -6.03
C ALA A 171 -22.49 2.71 -7.23
N LEU A 172 -21.93 1.62 -7.76
CA LEU A 172 -22.56 0.90 -8.86
C LEU A 172 -23.87 0.20 -8.44
N GLU A 173 -23.90 -0.41 -7.26
CA GLU A 173 -25.13 -0.95 -6.69
C GLU A 173 -26.22 0.12 -6.53
N ALA A 174 -25.86 1.30 -6.03
CA ALA A 174 -26.79 2.42 -5.88
C ALA A 174 -27.29 2.94 -7.24
N ALA A 175 -26.39 3.06 -8.23
CA ALA A 175 -26.75 3.46 -9.60
C ALA A 175 -27.75 2.48 -10.23
N MET A 176 -27.52 1.16 -10.09
CA MET A 176 -28.41 0.13 -10.61
C MET A 176 -29.77 0.09 -9.88
N ARG A 177 -29.77 0.33 -8.56
CA ARG A 177 -31.03 0.45 -7.80
C ARG A 177 -31.86 1.68 -8.22
N ALA A 178 -31.21 2.81 -8.52
CA ALA A 178 -31.85 4.01 -9.05
C ALA A 178 -32.41 3.75 -10.46
N TYR A 179 -31.65 3.07 -11.34
CA TYR A 179 -32.06 2.66 -12.68
C TYR A 179 -33.30 1.77 -12.65
N ASP A 180 -33.36 0.80 -11.74
CA ASP A 180 -34.53 -0.09 -11.55
C ASP A 180 -35.72 0.59 -10.86
N GLY A 181 -35.59 1.79 -10.33
CA GLY A 181 -36.59 2.44 -9.50
C GLY A 181 -36.73 1.86 -8.08
N ARG A 182 -35.73 1.08 -7.60
CA ARG A 182 -35.71 0.47 -6.27
C ARG A 182 -34.90 1.28 -5.24
N GLY A 183 -34.30 2.39 -5.63
CA GLY A 183 -33.49 3.26 -4.79
C GLY A 183 -33.66 4.73 -5.12
N PRO A 184 -33.10 5.62 -4.32
CA PRO A 184 -33.13 7.07 -4.60
C PRO A 184 -32.36 7.38 -5.89
N GLN A 185 -32.79 8.44 -6.58
CA GLN A 185 -32.04 8.99 -7.70
C GLN A 185 -30.71 9.50 -7.22
N THR A 186 -29.65 9.27 -8.00
CA THR A 186 -28.28 9.66 -7.66
C THR A 186 -27.50 10.04 -8.91
N ARG A 187 -26.57 10.98 -8.78
CA ARG A 187 -25.62 11.34 -9.83
C ARG A 187 -24.64 10.21 -10.16
N LEU A 188 -24.48 9.24 -9.26
CA LEU A 188 -23.66 8.05 -9.47
C LEU A 188 -24.14 7.20 -10.65
N THR A 189 -25.42 7.32 -11.05
CA THR A 189 -25.95 6.68 -12.27
C THR A 189 -25.18 7.14 -13.51
N LYS A 190 -24.96 8.47 -13.64
CA LYS A 190 -24.19 9.04 -14.76
C LYS A 190 -22.72 8.64 -14.69
N VAL A 191 -22.12 8.63 -13.48
CA VAL A 191 -20.75 8.15 -13.27
C VAL A 191 -20.61 6.69 -13.72
N ALA A 192 -21.57 5.82 -13.37
CA ALA A 192 -21.57 4.43 -13.81
C ALA A 192 -21.60 4.30 -15.34
N GLU A 193 -22.39 5.14 -16.03
CA GLU A 193 -22.43 5.17 -17.49
C GLU A 193 -21.12 5.65 -18.11
N GLU A 194 -20.48 6.67 -17.51
CA GLU A 194 -19.19 7.19 -17.96
C GLU A 194 -18.05 6.15 -17.84
N HIS A 195 -18.01 5.38 -16.76
CA HIS A 195 -16.99 4.36 -16.54
C HIS A 195 -17.25 3.06 -17.30
N PHE A 196 -18.51 2.62 -17.37
CA PHE A 196 -18.84 1.27 -17.84
C PHE A 196 -19.70 1.26 -19.11
N GLY A 197 -20.25 2.38 -19.54
CA GLY A 197 -21.19 2.49 -20.65
C GLY A 197 -22.60 2.14 -20.24
N ARG A 198 -23.38 1.57 -21.15
CA ARG A 198 -24.82 1.27 -20.95
C ARG A 198 -25.09 0.48 -19.67
N LEU A 199 -25.97 0.99 -18.82
CA LEU A 199 -26.30 0.40 -17.52
C LEU A 199 -26.77 -1.06 -17.64
N ASP A 200 -27.63 -1.36 -18.62
CA ASP A 200 -28.14 -2.71 -18.88
C ASP A 200 -27.09 -3.74 -19.33
N LYS A 201 -25.85 -3.31 -19.60
CA LYS A 201 -24.72 -4.15 -20.03
C LYS A 201 -23.56 -4.21 -19.03
N ILE A 202 -23.60 -3.45 -17.95
CA ILE A 202 -22.47 -3.32 -17.00
C ILE A 202 -22.08 -4.68 -16.41
N TYR A 203 -23.07 -5.50 -16.02
CA TYR A 203 -22.80 -6.80 -15.42
C TYR A 203 -22.01 -7.72 -16.33
N LEU A 204 -22.29 -7.73 -17.66
CA LEU A 204 -21.54 -8.53 -18.64
C LEU A 204 -20.08 -8.06 -18.72
N LYS A 205 -19.86 -6.73 -18.71
CA LYS A 205 -18.53 -6.16 -18.75
C LYS A 205 -17.71 -6.54 -17.50
N LEU A 206 -18.31 -6.47 -16.33
CA LEU A 206 -17.62 -6.82 -15.08
C LEU A 206 -17.32 -8.32 -14.96
N TYR A 207 -18.20 -9.20 -15.45
CA TYR A 207 -17.96 -10.65 -15.44
C TYR A 207 -16.82 -11.09 -16.37
N SER A 208 -16.61 -10.38 -17.48
CA SER A 208 -15.57 -10.68 -18.46
C SER A 208 -14.24 -9.95 -18.22
N ASP A 209 -14.15 -9.16 -17.14
CA ASP A 209 -13.04 -8.26 -16.90
C ASP A 209 -12.13 -8.75 -15.75
N ASP A 210 -10.95 -9.23 -16.09
CA ASP A 210 -9.93 -9.66 -15.13
C ASP A 210 -9.44 -8.52 -14.22
N GLN A 211 -9.71 -7.25 -14.59
CA GLN A 211 -9.35 -6.06 -13.82
C GLN A 211 -10.57 -5.37 -13.17
N SER A 212 -11.69 -6.09 -13.04
CA SER A 212 -12.95 -5.55 -12.51
C SER A 212 -12.78 -4.81 -11.18
N THR A 213 -11.95 -5.32 -10.28
CA THR A 213 -11.64 -4.67 -8.99
C THR A 213 -10.98 -3.29 -9.16
N LYS A 214 -10.06 -3.16 -10.12
CA LYS A 214 -9.40 -1.89 -10.45
C LYS A 214 -10.39 -0.91 -11.08
N HIS A 215 -11.23 -1.39 -12.00
CA HIS A 215 -12.23 -0.56 -12.64
C HIS A 215 -13.33 -0.12 -11.67
N LEU A 216 -13.76 -0.96 -10.73
CA LEU A 216 -14.63 -0.52 -9.63
C LEU A 216 -13.93 0.56 -8.79
N GLY A 217 -12.66 0.36 -8.46
CA GLY A 217 -11.87 1.31 -7.67
C GLY A 217 -11.72 2.68 -8.34
N SER A 218 -11.73 2.77 -9.68
CA SER A 218 -11.64 4.04 -10.39
C SER A 218 -12.85 4.96 -10.18
N MET A 219 -14.01 4.42 -9.79
CA MET A 219 -15.18 5.25 -9.44
C MET A 219 -15.03 6.01 -8.12
N ALA A 220 -14.11 5.61 -7.24
CA ALA A 220 -14.03 6.16 -5.88
C ALA A 220 -13.73 7.66 -5.87
N GLU A 221 -12.95 8.17 -6.82
CA GLU A 221 -12.68 9.61 -6.97
C GLU A 221 -13.97 10.39 -7.25
N ASP A 222 -14.80 9.90 -8.17
CA ASP A 222 -16.09 10.51 -8.47
C ASP A 222 -17.07 10.45 -7.28
N VAL A 223 -17.07 9.30 -6.55
CA VAL A 223 -17.88 9.16 -5.34
C VAL A 223 -17.48 10.21 -4.30
N THR A 224 -16.18 10.39 -4.06
CA THR A 224 -15.70 11.37 -3.08
C THR A 224 -15.94 12.81 -3.54
N ARG A 225 -15.80 13.10 -4.83
CA ARG A 225 -16.10 14.41 -5.42
C ARG A 225 -17.58 14.78 -5.28
N LEU A 226 -18.48 13.81 -5.42
CA LEU A 226 -19.92 14.02 -5.31
C LEU A 226 -20.45 14.02 -3.87
N ALA A 227 -19.64 13.69 -2.87
CA ALA A 227 -20.10 13.58 -1.48
C ALA A 227 -20.73 14.87 -0.90
N GLY A 228 -20.35 16.05 -1.42
CA GLY A 228 -20.96 17.35 -1.04
C GLY A 228 -22.28 17.68 -1.74
N GLU A 229 -22.65 16.92 -2.79
CA GLU A 229 -23.75 17.28 -3.70
C GLU A 229 -24.78 16.16 -3.91
N ASP A 230 -24.47 14.95 -3.47
CA ASP A 230 -25.29 13.74 -3.65
C ASP A 230 -25.36 12.96 -2.34
N ALA A 231 -26.56 12.78 -1.80
CA ALA A 231 -26.77 12.14 -0.51
C ALA A 231 -26.30 10.66 -0.49
N VAL A 232 -26.39 9.96 -1.63
CA VAL A 232 -25.94 8.56 -1.75
C VAL A 232 -24.41 8.50 -1.71
N ALA A 233 -23.75 9.40 -2.45
CA ALA A 233 -22.28 9.51 -2.43
C ALA A 233 -21.77 9.89 -1.03
N PHE A 234 -22.44 10.83 -0.35
CA PHE A 234 -22.15 11.20 1.04
C PHE A 234 -22.21 9.98 1.97
N GLU A 235 -23.28 9.19 1.86
CA GLU A 235 -23.47 8.00 2.71
C GLU A 235 -22.38 6.96 2.46
N ILE A 236 -22.00 6.72 1.20
CA ILE A 236 -20.90 5.80 0.85
C ILE A 236 -19.58 6.28 1.44
N CYS A 237 -19.24 7.56 1.30
CA CYS A 237 -18.00 8.14 1.84
C CYS A 237 -17.98 8.11 3.37
N SER A 238 -19.10 8.42 4.02
CA SER A 238 -19.22 8.38 5.49
C SER A 238 -19.04 6.95 6.01
N LYS A 239 -19.68 5.95 5.37
CA LYS A 239 -19.49 4.54 5.70
C LYS A 239 -18.04 4.11 5.49
N ALA A 240 -17.41 4.50 4.37
CA ALA A 240 -16.02 4.18 4.09
C ALA A 240 -15.08 4.71 5.18
N SER A 241 -15.20 6.00 5.54
CA SER A 241 -14.38 6.61 6.60
C SER A 241 -14.55 5.89 7.94
N LYS A 242 -15.79 5.48 8.27
CA LYS A 242 -16.08 4.74 9.50
C LYS A 242 -15.44 3.36 9.52
N GLU A 243 -15.53 2.60 8.43
CA GLU A 243 -14.92 1.26 8.32
C GLU A 243 -13.40 1.35 8.46
N LEU A 244 -12.75 2.33 7.79
CA LEU A 244 -11.32 2.56 7.91
C LEU A 244 -10.91 2.90 9.36
N ALA A 245 -11.71 3.70 10.06
CA ALA A 245 -11.47 4.04 11.47
C ALA A 245 -11.66 2.84 12.40
N ILE A 246 -12.66 2.00 12.16
CA ILE A 246 -12.87 0.74 12.88
C ILE A 246 -11.67 -0.20 12.69
N SER A 247 -11.12 -0.28 11.46
CA SER A 247 -9.94 -1.08 11.17
C SER A 247 -8.72 -0.59 11.95
N ALA A 248 -8.47 0.72 11.97
CA ALA A 248 -7.38 1.32 12.76
C ALA A 248 -7.54 1.05 14.25
N TYR A 249 -8.72 1.32 14.80
CA TYR A 249 -9.03 1.06 16.21
C TYR A 249 -8.85 -0.41 16.59
N THR A 250 -9.33 -1.31 15.72
CA THR A 250 -9.18 -2.75 15.93
C THR A 250 -7.70 -3.16 15.93
N ALA A 251 -6.90 -2.56 15.04
CA ALA A 251 -5.47 -2.83 14.96
C ALA A 251 -4.73 -2.34 16.21
N LEU A 252 -5.06 -1.14 16.73
CA LEU A 252 -4.52 -0.62 17.99
C LEU A 252 -4.82 -1.56 19.15
N ARG A 253 -6.07 -1.98 19.31
CA ARG A 253 -6.48 -2.91 20.38
C ARG A 253 -5.76 -4.26 20.27
N LYS A 254 -5.67 -4.82 19.07
CA LYS A 254 -4.98 -6.11 18.85
C LYS A 254 -3.48 -6.04 19.05
N ALA A 255 -2.88 -4.87 18.88
CA ALA A 255 -1.47 -4.60 19.16
C ALA A 255 -1.23 -4.18 20.63
N ASP A 256 -2.29 -4.09 21.43
CA ASP A 256 -2.28 -3.72 22.87
C ASP A 256 -1.70 -2.33 23.12
N VAL A 257 -2.06 -1.35 22.26
CA VAL A 257 -1.56 0.03 22.38
C VAL A 257 -2.65 1.09 22.44
N ASP A 258 -3.92 0.72 22.37
CA ASP A 258 -5.04 1.67 22.38
C ASP A 258 -5.12 2.53 23.67
N LYS A 259 -4.42 2.15 24.72
CA LYS A 259 -4.36 2.85 26.02
C LYS A 259 -3.07 3.64 26.24
N TYR A 260 -2.10 3.57 25.32
CA TYR A 260 -0.85 4.31 25.45
C TYR A 260 -1.07 5.79 25.14
N ALA A 261 -0.40 6.66 25.91
CA ALA A 261 -0.55 8.12 25.74
C ALA A 261 -0.03 8.63 24.39
N ASP A 262 1.07 8.03 23.91
CA ASP A 262 1.78 8.47 22.70
C ASP A 262 1.55 7.49 21.55
N ILE A 263 0.30 7.35 21.11
CA ILE A 263 -0.02 6.54 19.94
C ILE A 263 -0.31 7.40 18.72
N ALA A 264 0.11 6.90 17.56
CA ALA A 264 -0.13 7.53 16.29
C ALA A 264 -1.06 6.71 15.40
N VAL A 265 -1.92 7.38 14.66
CA VAL A 265 -2.73 6.77 13.59
C VAL A 265 -2.46 7.51 12.29
N SER A 266 -2.21 6.75 11.23
CA SER A 266 -1.99 7.32 9.90
C SER A 266 -2.84 6.61 8.85
N GLY A 267 -3.42 7.40 7.95
CA GLY A 267 -4.08 6.92 6.75
C GLY A 267 -3.20 7.18 5.53
N ARG A 268 -3.08 6.20 4.62
CA ARG A 268 -2.32 6.34 3.37
C ARG A 268 -3.00 5.63 2.21
N GLY A 269 -2.56 5.97 1.00
CA GLY A 269 -3.12 5.43 -0.24
C GLY A 269 -4.18 6.34 -0.86
N SER A 270 -4.61 6.02 -2.08
CA SER A 270 -5.42 6.93 -2.91
C SER A 270 -6.76 7.34 -2.28
N VAL A 271 -7.35 6.52 -1.42
CA VAL A 271 -8.60 6.83 -0.73
C VAL A 271 -8.42 8.02 0.22
N PHE A 272 -7.27 8.14 0.87
CA PHE A 272 -6.96 9.25 1.78
C PHE A 272 -6.58 10.56 1.07
N ASN A 273 -6.45 10.57 -0.27
CA ASN A 273 -6.35 11.82 -1.03
C ASN A 273 -7.65 12.64 -0.97
N SER A 274 -8.78 12.01 -0.64
CA SER A 274 -10.02 12.71 -0.41
C SER A 274 -10.05 13.36 0.97
N ARG A 275 -10.17 14.69 1.00
CA ARG A 275 -10.33 15.44 2.25
C ARG A 275 -11.56 15.00 3.03
N PHE A 276 -12.66 14.69 2.34
CA PHE A 276 -13.86 14.17 3.00
C PHE A 276 -13.54 12.90 3.81
N ILE A 277 -12.84 11.95 3.19
CA ILE A 277 -12.47 10.69 3.85
C ILE A 277 -11.54 10.95 5.03
N SER A 278 -10.49 11.76 4.84
CA SER A 278 -9.49 12.06 5.89
C SER A 278 -10.11 12.77 7.09
N ASP A 279 -10.96 13.78 6.86
CA ASP A 279 -11.60 14.54 7.94
C ASP A 279 -12.57 13.66 8.75
N HIS A 280 -13.39 12.84 8.08
CA HIS A 280 -14.32 11.93 8.75
C HIS A 280 -13.61 10.75 9.42
N PHE A 281 -12.55 10.22 8.82
CA PHE A 281 -11.70 9.22 9.45
C PHE A 281 -11.13 9.75 10.79
N THR A 282 -10.57 10.95 10.75
CA THR A 282 -10.03 11.64 11.94
C THR A 282 -11.11 11.80 13.02
N MET A 283 -12.30 12.27 12.63
CA MET A 283 -13.43 12.42 13.54
C MET A 283 -13.83 11.08 14.21
N TYR A 284 -13.91 10.00 13.41
CA TYR A 284 -14.25 8.68 13.95
C TYR A 284 -13.14 8.11 14.84
N ILE A 285 -11.85 8.29 14.49
CA ILE A 285 -10.74 7.88 15.36
C ILE A 285 -10.83 8.60 16.70
N HIS A 286 -10.98 9.92 16.72
CA HIS A 286 -11.07 10.68 17.97
C HIS A 286 -12.31 10.33 18.79
N SER A 287 -13.39 9.85 18.17
CA SER A 287 -14.55 9.34 18.92
C SER A 287 -14.27 8.02 19.65
N MET A 288 -13.34 7.20 19.16
CA MET A 288 -12.98 5.90 19.73
C MET A 288 -11.70 5.97 20.59
N VAL A 289 -10.75 6.80 20.19
CA VAL A 289 -9.44 6.98 20.82
C VAL A 289 -9.09 8.48 20.84
N PRO A 290 -9.64 9.25 21.79
CA PRO A 290 -9.53 10.72 21.80
C PRO A 290 -8.10 11.26 21.86
N HIS A 291 -7.18 10.49 22.42
CA HIS A 291 -5.77 10.86 22.61
C HIS A 291 -4.85 10.44 21.46
N ALA A 292 -5.34 9.73 20.46
CA ALA A 292 -4.52 9.33 19.33
C ALA A 292 -4.09 10.54 18.48
N ALA A 293 -2.80 10.65 18.19
CA ALA A 293 -2.29 11.64 17.24
C ALA A 293 -2.55 11.16 15.82
N ILE A 294 -3.24 11.97 15.01
CA ILE A 294 -3.36 11.71 13.57
C ILE A 294 -2.15 12.32 12.87
N ILE A 295 -1.39 11.49 12.18
CA ILE A 295 -0.11 11.87 11.57
C ILE A 295 -0.16 11.57 10.07
N ASP A 296 0.20 12.55 9.26
CA ASP A 296 0.43 12.32 7.84
C ASP A 296 1.63 11.39 7.64
N PRO A 297 1.62 10.53 6.60
CA PRO A 297 2.76 9.67 6.31
C PRO A 297 4.06 10.48 6.18
N ILE A 298 5.12 10.04 6.90
CA ILE A 298 6.43 10.73 6.88
C ILE A 298 7.24 10.45 5.61
N GLY A 299 6.86 9.41 4.86
CA GLY A 299 7.53 9.02 3.62
C GLY A 299 6.64 8.18 2.71
N ASP A 300 7.21 7.80 1.59
CA ASP A 300 6.58 6.96 0.59
C ASP A 300 6.85 5.44 0.82
N PRO A 301 6.20 4.53 0.11
CA PRO A 301 6.41 3.09 0.27
C PRO A 301 7.85 2.63 0.05
N LEU A 302 8.61 3.27 -0.84
CA LEU A 302 10.01 2.93 -1.09
C LEU A 302 10.89 3.30 0.12
N SER A 303 10.63 4.45 0.76
CA SER A 303 11.31 4.82 2.01
C SER A 303 10.98 3.86 3.15
N GLY A 304 9.75 3.31 3.16
CA GLY A 304 9.38 2.25 4.09
C GLY A 304 10.09 0.92 3.81
N ALA A 305 10.25 0.55 2.54
CA ALA A 305 11.04 -0.63 2.16
C ALA A 305 12.52 -0.45 2.57
N ARG A 306 13.07 0.74 2.37
CA ARG A 306 14.44 1.07 2.78
C ARG A 306 14.71 0.81 4.27
N GLN A 307 13.70 1.03 5.12
CA GLN A 307 13.82 0.84 6.57
C GLN A 307 13.91 -0.63 6.99
N LEU A 308 13.56 -1.61 6.15
CA LEU A 308 13.59 -3.03 6.52
C LEU A 308 14.96 -3.49 7.04
N GLY A 309 16.04 -2.99 6.47
CA GLY A 309 17.40 -3.31 6.88
C GLY A 309 17.88 -2.65 8.18
N TYR A 310 17.04 -1.81 8.82
CA TYR A 310 17.36 -1.13 10.09
C TYR A 310 16.52 -1.63 11.26
N ILE A 311 15.61 -2.59 11.02
CA ILE A 311 14.72 -3.10 12.07
C ILE A 311 15.50 -4.05 12.97
N GLU A 312 15.70 -3.65 14.22
CA GLU A 312 16.41 -4.43 15.22
C GLU A 312 15.60 -5.66 15.68
N PRO A 313 16.27 -6.72 16.18
CA PRO A 313 15.61 -7.98 16.57
C PRO A 313 14.55 -7.87 17.68
N ASP A 314 14.64 -6.86 18.53
CA ASP A 314 13.67 -6.56 19.60
C ASP A 314 12.42 -5.81 19.10
N ASN A 315 12.46 -5.25 17.90
CA ASN A 315 11.31 -4.61 17.30
C ASN A 315 10.26 -5.65 16.86
N PRO A 316 8.97 -5.49 17.20
CA PRO A 316 7.91 -6.45 16.84
C PRO A 316 7.77 -6.70 15.34
N LEU A 317 8.17 -5.74 14.49
CA LEU A 317 8.14 -5.87 13.03
C LEU A 317 9.22 -6.83 12.50
N HIS A 318 10.32 -7.05 13.24
CA HIS A 318 11.43 -7.90 12.81
C HIS A 318 10.96 -9.31 12.42
N SER A 319 10.04 -9.90 13.19
CA SER A 319 9.49 -11.23 12.92
C SER A 319 8.66 -11.35 11.62
N LEU A 320 8.38 -10.21 10.97
CA LEU A 320 7.63 -10.13 9.70
C LEU A 320 8.53 -9.87 8.49
N ILE A 321 9.84 -9.77 8.71
CA ILE A 321 10.83 -9.53 7.67
C ILE A 321 11.54 -10.85 7.39
N ALA A 322 11.38 -11.36 6.17
CA ALA A 322 12.20 -12.47 5.70
C ALA A 322 13.56 -11.90 5.24
N HIS A 323 14.64 -12.44 5.78
CA HIS A 323 16.00 -11.95 5.56
C HIS A 323 16.90 -13.11 5.11
N ALA A 324 17.70 -12.87 4.10
CA ALA A 324 18.77 -13.78 3.68
C ALA A 324 20.06 -13.02 3.37
N ILE A 325 21.18 -13.62 3.72
CA ILE A 325 22.53 -13.09 3.50
C ILE A 325 23.45 -14.21 3.01
N LYS A 326 24.40 -13.89 2.10
CA LYS A 326 25.46 -14.79 1.62
C LYS A 326 26.66 -14.76 2.52
#